data_3f6bb7bbd5d99dfe95f5bec46c7194e7
#
_entry.id   3f6bb7bbd5d99dfe95f5bec46c7194e7
#
_cell.length_a   1.000
_cell.length_b   1.000
_cell.length_c   1.000
_cell.angle_alpha   90.00
_cell.angle_beta   90.00
_cell.angle_gamma   90.00
#
_symmetry.space_group_name_H-M   'P 1'
#
loop_
_entity.id
_entity.type
_entity.pdbx_description
1 polymer ?
#
loop_
_entity_poly.entity_id
_entity_poly.type
_entity_poly.pdbx_seq_one_letter_code
_entity_poly.pdbx_strand_id
1 'polypeptide(L)'
;MAEEVFKYVQIGGEEYRIEKFAPVPGLQLARLTLAKLTPVAEKLTGGGEEILTALCAAVSSLTDAEVEALVTKCLRFCCKKKKLGWAACVDAAGNYGVAELAHDPVTALALCAEALRWGIGDFFGESASILRGALFSTTSRPGR
;
A
#
# COMPACT_ATOMS: atom_id res chain seq x y z
N MET A 1 -6.59 10.56 21.56
CA MET A 1 -6.91 9.27 21.03
C MET A 1 -5.86 8.77 20.04
N ALA A 2 -5.40 7.58 20.23
CA ALA A 2 -4.38 7.02 19.37
C ALA A 2 -4.97 6.65 18.02
N GLU A 3 -4.27 6.97 16.96
CA GLU A 3 -4.66 6.51 15.64
C GLU A 3 -4.42 5.04 15.50
N GLU A 4 -5.24 4.41 14.69
CA GLU A 4 -5.02 3.02 14.38
C GLU A 4 -3.82 2.89 13.46
N VAL A 5 -2.87 2.07 13.86
CA VAL A 5 -1.70 1.80 13.06
C VAL A 5 -1.90 0.55 12.21
N PHE A 6 -2.72 -0.38 12.69
CA PHE A 6 -2.92 -1.66 12.05
C PHE A 6 -4.32 -1.77 11.49
N LYS A 7 -4.42 -2.42 10.34
CA LYS A 7 -5.69 -2.83 9.78
C LYS A 7 -5.67 -4.34 9.60
N TYR A 8 -6.78 -4.99 9.92
CA TYR A 8 -6.89 -6.44 9.84
C TYR A 8 -7.77 -6.80 8.65
N VAL A 9 -7.28 -7.68 7.78
CA VAL A 9 -8.01 -8.09 6.60
C VAL A 9 -7.97 -9.60 6.48
N GLN A 10 -8.93 -10.16 5.74
CA GLN A 10 -8.95 -11.58 5.44
C GLN A 10 -8.84 -11.77 3.94
N ILE A 11 -7.90 -12.61 3.54
CA ILE A 11 -7.68 -12.92 2.14
C ILE A 11 -7.54 -14.43 2.04
N GLY A 12 -8.41 -15.05 1.25
CA GLY A 12 -8.35 -16.48 1.07
C GLY A 12 -8.58 -17.27 2.35
N GLY A 13 -9.37 -16.72 3.27
CA GLY A 13 -9.65 -17.38 4.53
C GLY A 13 -8.57 -17.22 5.59
N GLU A 14 -7.50 -16.53 5.27
CA GLU A 14 -6.41 -16.27 6.20
C GLU A 14 -6.45 -14.84 6.66
N GLU A 15 -6.05 -14.61 7.91
CA GLU A 15 -6.06 -13.26 8.47
C GLU A 15 -4.69 -12.63 8.37
N TYR A 16 -4.67 -11.37 7.94
CA TYR A 16 -3.45 -10.58 7.80
C TYR A 16 -3.62 -9.27 8.53
N ARG A 17 -2.50 -8.70 8.95
CA ARG A 17 -2.46 -7.41 9.61
C ARG A 17 -1.56 -6.49 8.78
N ILE A 18 -2.05 -5.28 8.51
CA ILE A 18 -1.32 -4.32 7.69
C ILE A 18 -1.02 -3.10 8.54
N GLU A 19 0.24 -2.74 8.61
CA GLU A 19 0.69 -1.58 9.35
C GLU A 19 0.78 -0.38 8.42
N LYS A 20 0.47 0.81 8.93
CA LYS A 20 0.66 2.02 8.16
C LYS A 20 2.11 2.16 7.74
N PHE A 21 2.35 2.64 6.52
CA PHE A 21 3.70 2.78 6.00
C PHE A 21 4.48 3.82 6.79
N ALA A 22 5.79 3.56 6.97
CA ALA A 22 6.70 4.58 7.42
C ALA A 22 6.80 5.67 6.34
N PRO A 23 7.23 6.91 6.73
CA PRO A 23 7.17 8.02 5.78
C PRO A 23 7.93 7.80 4.47
N VAL A 24 9.13 7.25 4.51
CA VAL A 24 9.92 7.12 3.28
C VAL A 24 9.33 6.07 2.35
N PRO A 25 9.06 4.83 2.79
CA PRO A 25 8.40 3.88 1.90
C PRO A 25 7.04 4.36 1.44
N GLY A 26 6.29 5.04 2.32
CA GLY A 26 4.98 5.54 1.94
C GLY A 26 5.05 6.55 0.81
N LEU A 27 5.99 7.49 0.89
CA LEU A 27 6.17 8.48 -0.16
C LEU A 27 6.68 7.85 -1.45
N GLN A 28 7.54 6.85 -1.34
CA GLN A 28 8.02 6.14 -2.52
C GLN A 28 6.88 5.43 -3.23
N LEU A 29 6.00 4.79 -2.46
CA LEU A 29 4.86 4.11 -3.04
C LEU A 29 3.84 5.09 -3.60
N ALA A 30 3.64 6.23 -2.94
CA ALA A 30 2.76 7.26 -3.47
C ALA A 30 3.28 7.80 -4.80
N ARG A 31 4.58 8.02 -4.90
CA ARG A 31 5.17 8.50 -6.14
C ARG A 31 4.99 7.48 -7.26
N LEU A 32 5.23 6.20 -6.97
CA LEU A 32 5.03 5.16 -7.96
C LEU A 32 3.58 5.10 -8.40
N THR A 33 2.67 5.21 -7.45
CA THR A 33 1.25 5.14 -7.75
C THR A 33 0.82 6.30 -8.65
N LEU A 34 1.28 7.51 -8.35
CA LEU A 34 0.96 8.66 -9.18
C LEU A 34 1.54 8.54 -10.58
N ALA A 35 2.78 8.04 -10.69
CA ALA A 35 3.48 8.03 -11.96
C ALA A 35 3.07 6.87 -12.85
N LYS A 36 2.80 5.70 -12.25
CA LYS A 36 2.64 4.48 -13.03
C LYS A 36 1.35 3.74 -12.77
N LEU A 37 0.67 4.04 -11.67
CA LEU A 37 -0.51 3.30 -11.26
C LEU A 37 -1.71 4.24 -11.15
N THR A 38 -1.88 5.11 -12.14
CA THR A 38 -2.97 6.09 -12.13
C THR A 38 -4.34 5.44 -11.91
N PRO A 39 -4.68 4.32 -12.58
CA PRO A 39 -5.98 3.71 -12.32
C PRO A 39 -6.14 3.26 -10.87
N VAL A 40 -5.03 2.85 -10.22
CA VAL A 40 -5.08 2.49 -8.81
C VAL A 40 -5.31 3.72 -7.95
N ALA A 41 -4.62 4.82 -8.28
CA ALA A 41 -4.77 6.06 -7.51
C ALA A 41 -6.22 6.52 -7.50
N GLU A 42 -6.91 6.36 -8.62
CA GLU A 42 -8.31 6.78 -8.72
C GLU A 42 -9.25 5.92 -7.89
N LYS A 43 -8.82 4.72 -7.50
CA LYS A 43 -9.67 3.78 -6.78
C LYS A 43 -9.28 3.61 -5.32
N LEU A 44 -8.28 4.36 -4.85
CA LEU A 44 -7.75 4.10 -3.51
C LEU A 44 -8.73 4.42 -2.39
N THR A 45 -9.75 5.23 -2.67
CA THR A 45 -10.79 5.50 -1.69
C THR A 45 -11.97 4.55 -1.81
N GLY A 46 -11.92 3.64 -2.78
CA GLY A 46 -12.98 2.65 -2.96
C GLY A 46 -12.69 1.35 -2.24
N GLY A 47 -13.31 0.29 -2.69
CA GLY A 47 -13.14 -1.01 -2.08
C GLY A 47 -11.88 -1.71 -2.53
N GLY A 48 -11.45 -2.69 -1.74
CA GLY A 48 -10.24 -3.44 -2.04
C GLY A 48 -10.31 -4.19 -3.36
N GLU A 49 -11.51 -4.64 -3.74
CA GLU A 49 -11.68 -5.36 -5.00
C GLU A 49 -11.41 -4.46 -6.20
N GLU A 50 -11.88 -3.23 -6.13
CA GLU A 50 -11.64 -2.27 -7.20
C GLU A 50 -10.16 -1.96 -7.35
N ILE A 51 -9.50 -1.80 -6.21
CA ILE A 51 -8.06 -1.54 -6.23
C ILE A 51 -7.30 -2.72 -6.80
N LEU A 52 -7.69 -3.93 -6.40
CA LEU A 52 -7.02 -5.13 -6.90
C LEU A 52 -7.18 -5.26 -8.41
N THR A 53 -8.39 -5.01 -8.91
CA THR A 53 -8.63 -5.08 -10.36
C THR A 53 -7.78 -4.06 -11.10
N ALA A 54 -7.74 -2.82 -10.59
CA ALA A 54 -6.94 -1.78 -11.20
C ALA A 54 -5.45 -2.10 -11.13
N LEU A 55 -5.02 -2.69 -10.02
CA LEU A 55 -3.61 -3.04 -9.84
C LEU A 55 -3.20 -4.16 -10.79
N CYS A 56 -4.05 -5.17 -10.97
CA CYS A 56 -3.79 -6.24 -11.91
C CYS A 56 -3.58 -5.70 -13.32
N ALA A 57 -4.42 -4.74 -13.72
CA ALA A 57 -4.29 -4.15 -15.05
C ALA A 57 -3.02 -3.31 -15.16
N ALA A 58 -2.67 -2.60 -14.10
CA ALA A 58 -1.56 -1.64 -14.15
C ALA A 58 -0.19 -2.33 -14.06
N VAL A 59 -0.14 -3.52 -13.47
CA VAL A 59 1.14 -4.21 -13.28
C VAL A 59 1.84 -4.46 -14.61
N SER A 60 1.08 -4.67 -15.69
CA SER A 60 1.67 -4.96 -16.98
C SER A 60 2.50 -3.80 -17.54
N SER A 61 2.31 -2.59 -17.03
CA SER A 61 3.07 -1.43 -17.49
C SER A 61 4.26 -1.09 -16.60
N LEU A 62 4.53 -1.92 -15.59
CA LEU A 62 5.66 -1.71 -14.70
C LEU A 62 6.87 -2.50 -15.19
N THR A 63 8.06 -1.94 -14.92
CA THR A 63 9.28 -2.72 -15.13
C THR A 63 9.41 -3.76 -14.03
N ASP A 64 10.29 -4.74 -14.26
CA ASP A 64 10.54 -5.76 -13.24
C ASP A 64 10.98 -5.13 -11.92
N ALA A 65 11.85 -4.13 -11.99
CA ALA A 65 12.32 -3.45 -10.79
C ALA A 65 11.18 -2.73 -10.07
N GLU A 66 10.25 -2.16 -10.83
CA GLU A 66 9.09 -1.48 -10.23
C GLU A 66 8.14 -2.47 -9.59
N VAL A 67 7.93 -3.62 -10.22
CA VAL A 67 7.11 -4.67 -9.62
C VAL A 67 7.74 -5.13 -8.31
N GLU A 68 9.03 -5.39 -8.34
CA GLU A 68 9.72 -5.84 -7.13
C GLU A 68 9.63 -4.81 -6.02
N ALA A 69 9.84 -3.54 -6.35
CA ALA A 69 9.74 -2.48 -5.35
C ALA A 69 8.34 -2.38 -4.77
N LEU A 70 7.32 -2.46 -5.62
CA LEU A 70 5.94 -2.40 -5.17
C LEU A 70 5.63 -3.52 -4.19
N VAL A 71 5.93 -4.75 -4.59
CA VAL A 71 5.58 -5.91 -3.79
C VAL A 71 6.36 -5.95 -2.48
N THR A 72 7.67 -5.76 -2.54
CA THR A 72 8.48 -5.85 -1.32
C THR A 72 8.17 -4.73 -0.35
N LYS A 73 7.97 -3.50 -0.84
CA LYS A 73 7.65 -2.39 0.05
C LYS A 73 6.29 -2.56 0.70
N CYS A 74 5.31 -3.03 -0.05
CA CYS A 74 3.98 -3.24 0.53
C CYS A 74 3.99 -4.38 1.53
N LEU A 75 4.62 -5.51 1.18
CA LEU A 75 4.57 -6.69 2.04
C LEU A 75 5.39 -6.53 3.31
N ARG A 76 6.36 -5.62 3.34
CA ARG A 76 7.11 -5.35 4.57
C ARG A 76 6.21 -4.90 5.71
N PHE A 77 5.08 -4.31 5.39
CA PHE A 77 4.15 -3.81 6.40
C PHE A 77 2.98 -4.75 6.61
N CYS A 78 3.03 -5.95 6.05
CA CYS A 78 1.99 -6.95 6.20
C CYS A 78 2.51 -8.13 7.02
N CYS A 79 1.65 -8.65 7.91
CA CYS A 79 1.94 -9.83 8.69
C CYS A 79 0.78 -10.80 8.54
N LYS A 80 1.08 -12.10 8.56
CA LYS A 80 0.07 -13.14 8.54
C LYS A 80 -0.10 -13.72 9.92
N LYS A 81 -1.34 -13.97 10.32
CA LYS A 81 -1.61 -14.55 11.63
C LYS A 81 -1.23 -16.03 11.63
N LYS A 82 -0.42 -16.42 12.60
CA LYS A 82 -0.01 -17.79 12.82
C LYS A 82 -0.44 -18.21 14.21
N LYS A 83 -0.23 -19.49 14.52
CA LYS A 83 -0.65 -20.02 15.82
C LYS A 83 0.01 -19.29 16.98
N LEU A 84 1.27 -18.90 16.81
CA LEU A 84 2.04 -18.28 17.89
C LEU A 84 2.17 -16.78 17.73
N GLY A 85 1.39 -16.16 16.86
CA GLY A 85 1.43 -14.73 16.71
C GLY A 85 1.43 -14.32 15.25
N TRP A 86 2.10 -13.21 14.96
CA TRP A 86 2.11 -12.62 13.62
C TRP A 86 3.47 -12.84 12.98
N ALA A 87 3.47 -13.33 11.75
CA ALA A 87 4.70 -13.54 10.99
C ALA A 87 4.79 -12.49 9.89
N ALA A 88 5.91 -11.79 9.81
CA ALA A 88 6.12 -10.80 8.76
C ALA A 88 6.10 -11.48 7.40
N CYS A 89 5.34 -10.91 6.47
CA CYS A 89 5.28 -11.47 5.12
C CYS A 89 6.62 -11.36 4.41
N VAL A 90 7.28 -10.20 4.58
CA VAL A 90 8.60 -9.95 4.00
C VAL A 90 9.39 -9.19 5.04
N ASP A 91 10.65 -9.59 5.25
CA ASP A 91 11.51 -8.90 6.20
C ASP A 91 12.24 -7.73 5.52
N ALA A 92 13.09 -7.05 6.31
CA ALA A 92 13.77 -5.85 5.81
C ALA A 92 14.72 -6.17 4.66
N ALA A 93 15.20 -7.41 4.58
CA ALA A 93 16.10 -7.82 3.50
C ALA A 93 15.37 -8.30 2.26
N GLY A 94 14.04 -8.35 2.30
CA GLY A 94 13.24 -8.79 1.17
C GLY A 94 12.97 -10.28 1.14
N ASN A 95 13.26 -10.99 2.22
CA ASN A 95 13.02 -12.42 2.29
C ASN A 95 11.62 -12.69 2.82
N TYR A 96 10.97 -13.70 2.26
CA TYR A 96 9.62 -14.04 2.69
C TYR A 96 9.66 -14.80 4.02
N GLY A 97 8.93 -14.27 4.99
CA GLY A 97 8.76 -14.95 6.28
C GLY A 97 7.56 -15.85 6.32
N VAL A 98 6.71 -15.81 5.28
CA VAL A 98 5.54 -16.67 5.14
C VAL A 98 5.77 -17.51 3.90
N ALA A 99 6.07 -18.79 4.11
CA ALA A 99 6.53 -19.65 3.01
C ALA A 99 5.49 -19.79 1.90
N GLU A 100 4.24 -19.92 2.28
CA GLU A 100 3.18 -20.13 1.29
C GLU A 100 2.98 -18.88 0.42
N LEU A 101 3.31 -17.70 0.96
CA LEU A 101 3.16 -16.45 0.20
C LEU A 101 4.23 -16.31 -0.87
N ALA A 102 5.38 -16.95 -0.67
CA ALA A 102 6.49 -16.85 -1.62
C ALA A 102 6.13 -17.40 -3.00
N HIS A 103 5.09 -18.22 -3.07
CA HIS A 103 4.67 -18.83 -4.33
C HIS A 103 3.23 -18.50 -4.67
N ASP A 104 2.69 -17.41 -4.11
CA ASP A 104 1.29 -17.05 -4.30
C ASP A 104 1.20 -15.59 -4.74
N PRO A 105 1.40 -15.33 -6.05
CA PRO A 105 1.36 -13.95 -6.52
C PRO A 105 -0.01 -13.29 -6.40
N VAL A 106 -1.07 -14.08 -6.43
CA VAL A 106 -2.42 -13.51 -6.33
C VAL A 106 -2.65 -12.93 -4.94
N THR A 107 -2.33 -13.72 -3.91
CA THR A 107 -2.47 -13.23 -2.54
C THR A 107 -1.52 -12.07 -2.27
N ALA A 108 -0.31 -12.14 -2.80
CA ALA A 108 0.65 -11.05 -2.64
C ALA A 108 0.10 -9.75 -3.24
N LEU A 109 -0.50 -9.84 -4.42
CA LEU A 109 -1.06 -8.65 -5.06
C LEU A 109 -2.27 -8.12 -4.31
N ALA A 110 -3.11 -9.02 -3.77
CA ALA A 110 -4.24 -8.61 -2.96
C ALA A 110 -3.78 -7.89 -1.70
N LEU A 111 -2.71 -8.36 -1.08
CA LEU A 111 -2.12 -7.68 0.08
C LEU A 111 -1.57 -6.31 -0.31
N CYS A 112 -0.96 -6.22 -1.48
CA CYS A 112 -0.49 -4.92 -1.97
C CYS A 112 -1.65 -3.94 -2.13
N ALA A 113 -2.77 -4.41 -2.67
CA ALA A 113 -3.95 -3.55 -2.84
C ALA A 113 -4.43 -3.02 -1.49
N GLU A 114 -4.54 -3.91 -0.51
CA GLU A 114 -4.99 -3.48 0.81
C GLU A 114 -3.96 -2.60 1.51
N ALA A 115 -2.68 -2.89 1.31
CA ALA A 115 -1.63 -2.08 1.90
C ALA A 115 -1.61 -0.67 1.32
N LEU A 116 -1.77 -0.55 0.01
CA LEU A 116 -1.84 0.76 -0.63
C LEU A 116 -3.06 1.54 -0.12
N ARG A 117 -4.20 0.87 -0.06
CA ARG A 117 -5.41 1.52 0.42
C ARG A 117 -5.24 2.03 1.84
N TRP A 118 -4.70 1.22 2.72
CA TRP A 118 -4.51 1.59 4.13
C TRP A 118 -3.37 2.58 4.31
N GLY A 119 -2.26 2.36 3.59
CA GLY A 119 -1.03 3.10 3.82
C GLY A 119 -0.98 4.46 3.15
N ILE A 120 -1.55 4.59 1.94
CA ILE A 120 -1.50 5.85 1.22
C ILE A 120 -2.87 6.31 0.71
N GLY A 121 -3.94 5.63 1.13
CA GLY A 121 -5.27 6.01 0.69
C GLY A 121 -5.61 7.45 1.03
N ASP A 122 -5.22 7.89 2.22
CA ASP A 122 -5.49 9.26 2.65
C ASP A 122 -4.76 10.27 1.78
N PHE A 123 -3.65 9.89 1.19
CA PHE A 123 -2.88 10.77 0.34
C PHE A 123 -3.65 11.16 -0.93
N PHE A 124 -4.57 10.28 -1.35
CA PHE A 124 -5.34 10.47 -2.58
C PHE A 124 -6.81 10.73 -2.32
N GLY A 125 -7.23 10.79 -1.05
CA GLY A 125 -8.61 11.02 -0.71
C GLY A 125 -8.90 12.49 -0.50
N GLU A 126 -10.08 12.73 0.06
CA GLU A 126 -10.54 14.08 0.29
C GLU A 126 -9.64 14.83 1.25
N SER A 127 -9.20 14.15 2.30
CA SER A 127 -8.28 14.76 3.26
C SER A 127 -7.01 15.24 2.60
N ALA A 128 -6.51 14.44 1.65
CA ALA A 128 -5.30 14.82 0.94
C ALA A 128 -5.51 16.04 0.06
N SER A 129 -6.68 16.14 -0.56
CA SER A 129 -7.01 17.33 -1.36
C SER A 129 -7.01 18.58 -0.50
N ILE A 130 -7.61 18.49 0.67
CA ILE A 130 -7.64 19.63 1.59
C ILE A 130 -6.23 20.00 2.01
N LEU A 131 -5.44 18.99 2.36
CA LEU A 131 -4.07 19.23 2.81
C LEU A 131 -3.22 19.84 1.70
N ARG A 132 -3.35 19.32 0.49
CA ARG A 132 -2.59 19.85 -0.65
C ARG A 132 -2.99 21.29 -0.92
N GLY A 133 -4.29 21.60 -0.82
CA GLY A 133 -4.75 22.96 -0.99
C GLY A 133 -4.15 23.88 0.05
N ALA A 134 -4.13 23.45 1.29
CA ALA A 134 -3.57 24.26 2.37
C ALA A 134 -2.07 24.50 2.14
N LEU A 135 -1.35 23.44 1.76
CA LEU A 135 0.09 23.56 1.53
C LEU A 135 0.39 24.48 0.36
N PHE A 136 -0.35 24.33 -0.73
CA PHE A 136 -0.11 25.18 -1.90
C PHE A 136 -0.50 26.61 -1.64
N SER A 137 -1.58 26.83 -0.90
CA SER A 137 -1.94 28.20 -0.50
C SER A 137 -0.84 28.84 0.30
N THR A 138 -0.25 28.10 1.22
CA THR A 138 0.83 28.61 2.03
C THR A 138 2.03 28.98 1.19
N THR A 139 2.41 28.08 0.27
CA THR A 139 3.59 28.30 -0.55
C THR A 139 3.35 29.29 -1.66
N SER A 140 2.13 29.47 -2.09
CA SER A 140 1.83 30.36 -3.20
C SER A 140 1.48 31.77 -2.75
N ARG A 141 1.67 32.11 -1.49
CA ARG A 141 1.41 33.43 -0.98
C ARG A 141 2.71 34.18 -0.77
N PRO A 142 3.28 34.63 -1.85
CA PRO A 142 4.60 35.25 -1.76
C PRO A 142 4.52 36.58 -1.05
N GLY A 143 5.53 36.85 -0.26
CA GLY A 143 5.70 38.17 0.28
C GLY A 143 4.54 38.65 1.11
N ARG A 144 3.75 37.80 1.59
CA ARG A 144 2.63 38.28 2.37
C ARG A 144 3.10 38.77 3.65
#